data_96b369d211c30c273de7829b30aaf3a0
#
_entry.id   96b369d211c30c273de7829b30aaf3a0
#
_cell.length_a   1.000
_cell.length_b   1.000
_cell.length_c   1.000
_cell.angle_alpha   90.00
_cell.angle_beta   90.00
_cell.angle_gamma   90.00
#
_symmetry.space_group_name_H-M   'P 1'
#
loop_
_entity.id
_entity.type
_entity.pdbx_description
1 polymer ?
#
loop_
_entity_poly.entity_id
_entity_poly.type
_entity_poly.pdbx_seq_one_letter_code
_entity_poly.pdbx_strand_id
1 'polypeptide(L)'
;GLLAGANAMLALRGQEPLILRRDQAYLGVMVDDLVTRGTDEPYRMFTSRAEMRLLLRQDNADLRLTPLAASLGLVDEAQGAAAQKRLQDIEDGIARVASERVDGLPLDRWLRRPENDWQQLPEPVRSIFPDELWEPIATEIAYAGHIDRMRVSAARLQRQEDKKIPADIDYEEIPAMKTEARQRLSRVRPATIGQASRIPGITPADVALLLVWVQKYSSRKTRS
;
A
#
# COMPACT_ATOMS: atom_id res chain seq x y z
N GLY A 1 9.42 7.65 -14.78
CA GLY A 1 9.91 9.04 -14.87
C GLY A 1 9.73 9.79 -13.55
N LEU A 2 8.50 9.95 -13.05
CA LEU A 2 8.21 10.73 -11.82
C LEU A 2 9.07 10.27 -10.63
N LEU A 3 9.05 8.97 -10.31
CA LEU A 3 9.82 8.43 -9.19
C LEU A 3 11.34 8.57 -9.39
N ALA A 4 11.81 8.39 -10.63
CA ALA A 4 13.23 8.57 -10.93
C ALA A 4 13.66 10.02 -10.72
N GLY A 5 12.86 11.00 -11.18
CA GLY A 5 13.13 12.42 -10.96
C GLY A 5 13.08 12.82 -9.48
N ALA A 6 12.08 12.35 -8.74
CA ALA A 6 11.97 12.58 -7.29
C ALA A 6 13.20 12.01 -6.57
N ASN A 7 13.59 10.76 -6.86
CA ASN A 7 14.73 10.11 -6.21
C ASN A 7 16.08 10.74 -6.62
N ALA A 8 16.23 11.24 -7.83
CA ALA A 8 17.41 12.01 -8.23
C ALA A 8 17.55 13.28 -7.38
N MET A 9 16.45 14.01 -7.17
CA MET A 9 16.44 15.20 -6.32
C MET A 9 16.73 14.86 -4.84
N LEU A 10 16.12 13.79 -4.29
CA LEU A 10 16.38 13.34 -2.93
C LEU A 10 17.86 12.96 -2.75
N ALA A 11 18.44 12.25 -3.71
CA ALA A 11 19.86 11.88 -3.69
C ALA A 11 20.79 13.11 -3.69
N LEU A 12 20.48 14.14 -4.50
CA LEU A 12 21.21 15.41 -4.50
C LEU A 12 21.14 16.14 -3.15
N ARG A 13 20.05 15.93 -2.39
CA ARG A 13 19.87 16.50 -1.05
C ARG A 13 20.43 15.61 0.07
N GLY A 14 21.04 14.46 -0.25
CA GLY A 14 21.51 13.49 0.74
C GLY A 14 20.37 12.83 1.54
N GLN A 15 19.16 12.81 0.98
CA GLN A 15 17.98 12.23 1.63
C GLN A 15 17.74 10.80 1.16
N GLU A 16 17.01 10.03 1.98
CA GLU A 16 16.62 8.66 1.65
C GLU A 16 15.70 8.61 0.43
N PRO A 17 15.81 7.57 -0.41
CA PRO A 17 14.99 7.45 -1.61
C PRO A 17 13.51 7.22 -1.27
N LEU A 18 12.64 7.81 -2.07
CA LEU A 18 11.21 7.52 -2.06
C LEU A 18 10.96 6.12 -2.64
N ILE A 19 10.53 5.21 -1.78
CA ILE A 19 10.09 3.87 -2.16
C ILE A 19 8.61 3.75 -1.85
N LEU A 20 7.78 3.73 -2.90
CA LEU A 20 6.35 3.48 -2.75
C LEU A 20 6.10 1.98 -2.65
N ARG A 21 5.40 1.57 -1.60
CA ARG A 21 4.99 0.17 -1.41
C ARG A 21 3.77 -0.18 -2.25
N ARG A 22 3.52 -1.48 -2.41
CA ARG A 22 2.37 -2.04 -3.14
C ARG A 22 1.01 -1.68 -2.52
N ASP A 23 0.97 -1.39 -1.22
CA ASP A 23 -0.22 -0.95 -0.48
C ASP A 23 -0.43 0.58 -0.49
N GLN A 24 0.54 1.33 -0.98
CA GLN A 24 0.49 2.80 -1.01
C GLN A 24 0.08 3.36 -2.37
N ALA A 25 0.55 2.76 -3.47
CA ALA A 25 0.30 3.28 -4.81
C ALA A 25 0.40 2.22 -5.89
N TYR A 26 -0.34 2.38 -6.99
CA TYR A 26 -0.14 1.57 -8.19
C TYR A 26 1.27 1.72 -8.78
N LEU A 27 1.91 2.88 -8.63
CA LEU A 27 3.32 3.05 -8.96
C LEU A 27 4.22 2.12 -8.17
N GLY A 28 3.91 1.87 -6.89
CA GLY A 28 4.61 0.89 -6.07
C GLY A 28 4.44 -0.54 -6.59
N VAL A 29 3.21 -0.91 -6.97
CA VAL A 29 2.94 -2.22 -7.60
C VAL A 29 3.74 -2.38 -8.89
N MET A 30 3.71 -1.38 -9.76
CA MET A 30 4.42 -1.40 -11.05
C MET A 30 5.94 -1.54 -10.85
N VAL A 31 6.54 -0.72 -10.00
CA VAL A 31 8.01 -0.75 -9.78
C VAL A 31 8.42 -2.07 -9.17
N ASP A 32 7.68 -2.58 -8.19
CA ASP A 32 7.97 -3.86 -7.57
C ASP A 32 7.87 -5.03 -8.58
N ASP A 33 6.83 -5.04 -9.43
CA ASP A 33 6.70 -6.05 -10.49
C ASP A 33 7.87 -5.97 -11.49
N LEU A 34 8.26 -4.78 -11.92
CA LEU A 34 9.39 -4.59 -12.86
C LEU A 34 10.71 -5.06 -12.27
N VAL A 35 10.95 -4.80 -10.98
CA VAL A 35 12.20 -5.18 -10.30
C VAL A 35 12.25 -6.68 -10.01
N THR A 36 11.12 -7.29 -9.61
CA THR A 36 11.10 -8.69 -9.16
C THR A 36 10.85 -9.68 -10.28
N ARG A 37 10.01 -9.34 -11.25
CA ARG A 37 9.58 -10.23 -12.35
C ARG A 37 10.22 -9.89 -13.69
N GLY A 38 10.58 -8.61 -13.88
CA GLY A 38 10.94 -8.10 -15.20
C GLY A 38 9.74 -8.02 -16.13
N THR A 39 9.99 -7.66 -17.37
CA THR A 39 9.00 -7.68 -18.46
C THR A 39 9.70 -7.79 -19.81
N ASP A 40 9.19 -8.67 -20.67
CA ASP A 40 9.68 -8.86 -22.03
C ASP A 40 8.85 -8.05 -23.04
N GLU A 41 7.76 -7.44 -22.58
CA GLU A 41 6.83 -6.62 -23.35
C GLU A 41 6.42 -5.38 -22.54
N PRO A 42 5.78 -4.35 -23.15
CA PRO A 42 5.30 -3.19 -22.40
C PRO A 42 4.46 -3.57 -21.20
N TYR A 43 4.84 -3.05 -20.01
CA TYR A 43 4.15 -3.38 -18.77
C TYR A 43 2.69 -2.96 -18.83
N ARG A 44 1.81 -3.88 -18.46
CA ARG A 44 0.37 -3.65 -18.31
C ARG A 44 -0.08 -3.98 -16.89
N MET A 45 -0.77 -3.02 -16.25
CA MET A 45 -1.37 -3.23 -14.94
C MET A 45 -2.65 -4.03 -15.07
N PHE A 46 -2.62 -5.28 -14.60
CA PHE A 46 -3.82 -6.10 -14.45
C PHE A 46 -4.36 -5.98 -13.03
N THR A 47 -5.67 -6.04 -12.87
CA THR A 47 -6.34 -6.02 -11.55
C THR A 47 -5.88 -7.16 -10.62
N SER A 48 -5.51 -8.31 -11.21
CA SER A 48 -4.96 -9.46 -10.48
C SER A 48 -3.58 -9.19 -9.86
N ARG A 49 -2.88 -8.14 -10.30
CA ARG A 49 -1.57 -7.75 -9.74
C ARG A 49 -1.69 -6.77 -8.57
N ALA A 50 -2.86 -6.16 -8.38
CA ALA A 50 -3.12 -5.20 -7.31
C ALA A 50 -3.92 -5.86 -6.19
N GLU A 51 -3.23 -6.50 -5.26
CA GLU A 51 -3.84 -7.22 -4.13
C GLU A 51 -4.66 -6.26 -3.25
N MET A 52 -4.20 -5.01 -3.13
CA MET A 52 -4.79 -3.97 -2.26
C MET A 52 -5.65 -2.96 -3.04
N ARG A 53 -6.29 -3.38 -4.13
CA ARG A 53 -7.03 -2.48 -5.02
C ARG A 53 -8.12 -1.65 -4.34
N LEU A 54 -8.75 -2.15 -3.27
CA LEU A 54 -9.76 -1.39 -2.52
C LEU A 54 -9.14 -0.28 -1.64
N LEU A 55 -7.84 -0.39 -1.31
CA LEU A 55 -7.09 0.69 -0.68
C LEU A 55 -6.56 1.70 -1.70
N LEU A 56 -6.31 1.24 -2.94
CA LEU A 56 -5.68 2.02 -4.01
C LEU A 56 -6.70 2.59 -4.99
N ARG A 57 -7.85 3.03 -4.49
CA ARG A 57 -8.89 3.61 -5.34
C ARG A 57 -8.44 4.94 -5.92
N GLN A 58 -9.04 5.32 -7.06
CA GLN A 58 -8.79 6.60 -7.71
C GLN A 58 -9.34 7.75 -6.87
N ASP A 59 -10.54 7.57 -6.29
CA ASP A 59 -11.26 8.57 -5.50
C ASP A 59 -10.53 9.00 -4.21
N ASN A 60 -9.61 8.18 -3.68
CA ASN A 60 -8.83 8.49 -2.48
C ASN A 60 -7.34 8.68 -2.75
N ALA A 61 -6.92 8.76 -4.01
CA ALA A 61 -5.50 8.84 -4.36
C ALA A 61 -4.84 10.13 -3.85
N ASP A 62 -5.53 11.25 -3.93
CA ASP A 62 -5.11 12.55 -3.42
C ASP A 62 -4.93 12.50 -1.90
N LEU A 63 -5.86 11.92 -1.16
CA LEU A 63 -5.82 11.80 0.30
C LEU A 63 -4.61 10.98 0.77
N ARG A 64 -4.20 9.95 0.01
CA ARG A 64 -3.08 9.08 0.35
C ARG A 64 -1.72 9.62 -0.08
N LEU A 65 -1.65 10.27 -1.24
CA LEU A 65 -0.38 10.60 -1.89
C LEU A 65 0.00 12.06 -1.79
N THR A 66 -0.97 12.99 -1.74
CA THR A 66 -0.66 14.43 -1.68
C THR A 66 0.08 14.84 -0.40
N PRO A 67 -0.27 14.34 0.81
CA PRO A 67 0.52 14.64 2.01
C PRO A 67 1.97 14.16 1.92
N LEU A 68 2.19 12.99 1.32
CA LEU A 68 3.55 12.48 1.07
C LEU A 68 4.28 13.35 0.04
N ALA A 69 3.62 13.71 -1.05
CA ALA A 69 4.19 14.58 -2.08
C ALA A 69 4.57 15.95 -1.53
N ALA A 70 3.74 16.54 -0.66
CA ALA A 70 4.03 17.80 0.02
C ALA A 70 5.26 17.69 0.94
N SER A 71 5.38 16.60 1.72
CA SER A 71 6.54 16.38 2.59
C SER A 71 7.86 16.26 1.83
N LEU A 72 7.79 15.90 0.55
CA LEU A 72 8.96 15.78 -0.35
C LEU A 72 9.18 17.03 -1.22
N GLY A 73 8.30 18.04 -1.11
CA GLY A 73 8.35 19.24 -1.94
C GLY A 73 8.00 19.01 -3.41
N LEU A 74 7.22 17.96 -3.72
CA LEU A 74 6.72 17.66 -5.06
C LEU A 74 5.44 18.43 -5.40
N VAL A 75 4.73 18.90 -4.38
CA VAL A 75 3.60 19.82 -4.46
C VAL A 75 3.77 20.91 -3.40
N ASP A 76 3.06 22.02 -3.53
CA ASP A 76 3.13 23.11 -2.58
C ASP A 76 2.42 22.79 -1.23
N GLU A 77 2.72 23.57 -0.20
CA GLU A 77 2.16 23.39 1.15
C GLU A 77 0.64 23.57 1.16
N ALA A 78 0.10 24.47 0.31
CA ALA A 78 -1.33 24.73 0.25
C ALA A 78 -2.10 23.51 -0.26
N GLN A 79 -1.57 22.83 -1.28
CA GLN A 79 -2.12 21.58 -1.79
C GLN A 79 -2.03 20.45 -0.73
N GLY A 80 -0.91 20.36 -0.02
CA GLY A 80 -0.75 19.40 1.07
C GLY A 80 -1.75 19.63 2.20
N ALA A 81 -1.91 20.89 2.64
CA ALA A 81 -2.84 21.27 3.69
C ALA A 81 -4.32 21.05 3.27
N ALA A 82 -4.66 21.34 2.01
CA ALA A 82 -6.00 21.10 1.49
C ALA A 82 -6.36 19.60 1.48
N ALA A 83 -5.43 18.73 1.06
CA ALA A 83 -5.62 17.28 1.08
C ALA A 83 -5.79 16.77 2.52
N GLN A 84 -4.99 17.27 3.45
CA GLN A 84 -5.06 16.87 4.85
C GLN A 84 -6.36 17.34 5.51
N LYS A 85 -6.80 18.57 5.21
CA LYS A 85 -8.10 19.05 5.66
C LYS A 85 -9.25 18.19 5.13
N ARG A 86 -9.24 17.86 3.84
CA ARG A 86 -10.25 16.98 3.23
C ARG A 86 -10.29 15.61 3.87
N LEU A 87 -9.13 15.03 4.19
CA LEU A 87 -9.05 13.76 4.92
C LEU A 87 -9.73 13.87 6.28
N GLN A 88 -9.42 14.92 7.05
CA GLN A 88 -10.04 15.18 8.34
C GLN A 88 -11.55 15.37 8.23
N ASP A 89 -12.02 16.16 7.24
CA ASP A 89 -13.44 16.41 7.01
C ASP A 89 -14.19 15.07 6.72
N ILE A 90 -13.56 14.13 6.02
CA ILE A 90 -14.12 12.79 5.76
C ILE A 90 -14.14 11.93 7.04
N GLU A 91 -13.07 11.92 7.82
CA GLU A 91 -13.00 11.17 9.09
C GLU A 91 -14.03 11.67 10.09
N ASP A 92 -14.17 12.98 10.24
CA ASP A 92 -15.18 13.62 11.08
C ASP A 92 -16.59 13.31 10.57
N GLY A 93 -16.77 13.29 9.25
CA GLY A 93 -18.00 12.91 8.59
C GLY A 93 -18.40 11.46 8.87
N ILE A 94 -17.49 10.53 8.80
CA ILE A 94 -17.72 9.10 9.14
C ILE A 94 -18.14 8.98 10.62
N ALA A 95 -17.46 9.68 11.51
CA ALA A 95 -17.80 9.69 12.94
C ALA A 95 -19.20 10.30 13.18
N ARG A 96 -19.54 11.35 12.46
CA ARG A 96 -20.87 11.98 12.53
C ARG A 96 -21.96 11.03 12.03
N VAL A 97 -21.78 10.36 10.91
CA VAL A 97 -22.72 9.37 10.35
C VAL A 97 -23.01 8.25 11.36
N ALA A 98 -22.01 7.80 12.12
CA ALA A 98 -22.19 6.77 13.13
C ALA A 98 -23.14 7.17 14.26
N SER A 99 -23.33 8.47 14.51
CA SER A 99 -24.26 9.02 15.53
C SER A 99 -25.66 9.31 15.01
N GLU A 100 -25.86 9.34 13.70
CA GLU A 100 -27.14 9.69 13.04
C GLU A 100 -28.01 8.45 12.79
N ARG A 101 -29.30 8.69 12.56
CA ARG A 101 -30.30 7.63 12.27
C ARG A 101 -31.21 8.04 11.11
N VAL A 102 -31.59 7.03 10.32
CA VAL A 102 -32.62 7.11 9.28
C VAL A 102 -33.60 5.95 9.48
N ASP A 103 -34.90 6.24 9.54
CA ASP A 103 -35.97 5.26 9.74
C ASP A 103 -35.75 4.34 10.96
N GLY A 104 -35.17 4.90 12.03
CA GLY A 104 -34.86 4.18 13.26
C GLY A 104 -33.59 3.33 13.20
N LEU A 105 -32.94 3.22 12.03
CA LEU A 105 -31.67 2.51 11.85
C LEU A 105 -30.47 3.46 12.00
N PRO A 106 -29.34 3.01 12.56
CA PRO A 106 -28.10 3.74 12.48
C PRO A 106 -27.73 4.01 11.02
N LEU A 107 -27.38 5.28 10.69
CA LEU A 107 -27.13 5.71 9.33
C LEU A 107 -25.94 4.96 8.68
N ASP A 108 -24.91 4.62 9.45
CA ASP A 108 -23.80 3.79 8.97
C ASP A 108 -24.26 2.41 8.50
N ARG A 109 -25.21 1.79 9.20
CA ARG A 109 -25.81 0.51 8.80
C ARG A 109 -26.72 0.65 7.59
N TRP A 110 -27.42 1.76 7.48
CA TRP A 110 -28.27 2.05 6.34
C TRP A 110 -27.42 2.19 5.06
N LEU A 111 -26.30 2.94 5.11
CA LEU A 111 -25.37 3.14 4.00
C LEU A 111 -24.58 1.86 3.60
N ARG A 112 -24.46 0.87 4.45
CA ARG A 112 -23.79 -0.41 4.12
C ARG A 112 -24.65 -1.33 3.26
N ARG A 113 -25.93 -1.03 3.08
CA ARG A 113 -26.82 -1.85 2.26
C ARG A 113 -26.62 -1.50 0.78
N PRO A 114 -26.41 -2.49 -0.10
CA PRO A 114 -26.14 -2.24 -1.52
C PRO A 114 -27.28 -1.51 -2.27
N GLU A 115 -28.50 -1.65 -1.75
CA GLU A 115 -29.70 -1.00 -2.31
C GLU A 115 -29.82 0.47 -1.93
N ASN A 116 -29.04 0.96 -0.97
CA ASN A 116 -29.15 2.32 -0.45
C ASN A 116 -28.05 3.22 -1.01
N ASP A 117 -28.45 4.39 -1.46
CA ASP A 117 -27.56 5.45 -1.94
C ASP A 117 -27.76 6.70 -1.06
N TRP A 118 -26.67 7.39 -0.71
CA TRP A 118 -26.72 8.63 0.06
C TRP A 118 -27.61 9.70 -0.59
N GLN A 119 -27.76 9.69 -1.93
CA GLN A 119 -28.64 10.58 -2.65
C GLN A 119 -30.14 10.37 -2.33
N GLN A 120 -30.49 9.19 -1.83
CA GLN A 120 -31.86 8.85 -1.42
C GLN A 120 -32.17 9.26 0.02
N LEU A 121 -31.19 9.83 0.75
CA LEU A 121 -31.39 10.28 2.12
C LEU A 121 -32.43 11.41 2.19
N PRO A 122 -33.27 11.42 3.25
CA PRO A 122 -34.16 12.54 3.52
C PRO A 122 -33.37 13.85 3.69
N GLU A 123 -33.94 14.96 3.19
CA GLU A 123 -33.29 16.27 3.19
C GLU A 123 -32.65 16.67 4.54
N PRO A 124 -33.30 16.48 5.70
CA PRO A 124 -32.70 16.83 6.99
C PRO A 124 -31.39 16.07 7.29
N VAL A 125 -31.23 14.86 6.76
CA VAL A 125 -30.01 14.06 6.92
C VAL A 125 -29.01 14.39 5.81
N ARG A 126 -29.48 14.55 4.59
CA ARG A 126 -28.63 14.87 3.45
C ARG A 126 -27.94 16.22 3.61
N SER A 127 -28.60 17.22 4.18
CA SER A 127 -28.05 18.57 4.41
C SER A 127 -26.96 18.63 5.51
N ILE A 128 -26.64 17.50 6.19
CA ILE A 128 -25.57 17.46 7.20
C ILE A 128 -24.20 17.72 6.56
N PHE A 129 -24.01 17.27 5.31
CA PHE A 129 -22.78 17.46 4.56
C PHE A 129 -23.08 18.01 3.16
N PRO A 130 -22.14 18.75 2.54
CA PRO A 130 -22.20 19.05 1.12
C PRO A 130 -22.02 17.77 0.29
N ASP A 131 -22.58 17.75 -0.91
CA ASP A 131 -22.57 16.57 -1.79
C ASP A 131 -21.15 16.03 -2.08
N GLU A 132 -20.14 16.92 -2.14
CA GLU A 132 -18.74 16.55 -2.37
C GLU A 132 -18.14 15.70 -1.23
N LEU A 133 -18.70 15.76 -0.03
CA LEU A 133 -18.27 14.95 1.11
C LEU A 133 -19.09 13.67 1.26
N TRP A 134 -20.33 13.64 0.79
CA TRP A 134 -21.16 12.45 0.90
C TRP A 134 -20.60 11.24 0.16
N GLU A 135 -20.15 11.43 -1.07
CA GLU A 135 -19.65 10.32 -1.89
C GLU A 135 -18.44 9.62 -1.26
N PRO A 136 -17.35 10.30 -0.83
CA PRO A 136 -16.24 9.65 -0.16
C PRO A 136 -16.64 9.06 1.20
N ILE A 137 -17.49 9.71 2.00
CA ILE A 137 -17.94 9.18 3.29
C ILE A 137 -18.75 7.90 3.09
N ALA A 138 -19.74 7.91 2.19
CA ALA A 138 -20.57 6.74 1.89
C ALA A 138 -19.73 5.58 1.35
N THR A 139 -18.78 5.87 0.47
CA THR A 139 -17.86 4.88 -0.09
C THR A 139 -17.00 4.23 1.00
N GLU A 140 -16.39 5.01 1.90
CA GLU A 140 -15.61 4.46 3.02
C GLU A 140 -16.47 3.57 3.94
N ILE A 141 -17.70 4.00 4.26
CA ILE A 141 -18.63 3.23 5.10
C ILE A 141 -19.05 1.92 4.41
N ALA A 142 -19.42 1.98 3.12
CA ALA A 142 -19.85 0.81 2.36
C ALA A 142 -18.73 -0.25 2.27
N TYR A 143 -17.49 0.18 2.09
CA TYR A 143 -16.35 -0.72 1.95
C TYR A 143 -15.61 -1.00 3.27
N ALA A 144 -15.99 -0.37 4.40
CA ALA A 144 -15.27 -0.46 5.68
C ALA A 144 -14.89 -1.91 6.07
N GLY A 145 -15.86 -2.84 6.04
CA GLY A 145 -15.58 -4.23 6.40
C GLY A 145 -14.64 -4.98 5.44
N HIS A 146 -14.57 -4.57 4.18
CA HIS A 146 -13.62 -5.11 3.20
C HIS A 146 -12.24 -4.47 3.37
N ILE A 147 -12.21 -3.16 3.59
CA ILE A 147 -11.00 -2.38 3.83
C ILE A 147 -10.30 -2.86 5.10
N ASP A 148 -11.03 -3.08 6.19
CA ASP A 148 -10.46 -3.57 7.45
C ASP A 148 -9.82 -4.96 7.31
N ARG A 149 -10.51 -5.90 6.65
CA ARG A 149 -9.94 -7.22 6.36
C ARG A 149 -8.68 -7.11 5.49
N MET A 150 -8.70 -6.21 4.52
CA MET A 150 -7.57 -5.97 3.65
C MET A 150 -6.41 -5.31 4.38
N ARG A 151 -6.67 -4.33 5.27
CA ARG A 151 -5.66 -3.70 6.12
C ARG A 151 -5.01 -4.71 7.08
N VAL A 152 -5.79 -5.57 7.71
CA VAL A 152 -5.26 -6.65 8.57
C VAL A 152 -4.38 -7.60 7.77
N SER A 153 -4.82 -7.99 6.58
CA SER A 153 -4.03 -8.84 5.67
C SER A 153 -2.76 -8.13 5.20
N ALA A 154 -2.86 -6.85 4.83
CA ALA A 154 -1.73 -6.02 4.45
C ALA A 154 -0.71 -5.89 5.59
N ALA A 155 -1.16 -5.58 6.80
CA ALA A 155 -0.28 -5.47 7.96
C ALA A 155 0.43 -6.80 8.31
N ARG A 156 -0.26 -7.93 8.11
CA ARG A 156 0.34 -9.26 8.30
C ARG A 156 1.39 -9.57 7.24
N LEU A 157 1.08 -9.30 5.97
CA LEU A 157 2.03 -9.42 4.86
C LEU A 157 3.22 -8.47 5.06
N GLN A 158 2.95 -7.23 5.44
CA GLN A 158 3.97 -6.20 5.65
C GLN A 158 5.00 -6.62 6.71
N ARG A 159 4.57 -7.21 7.84
CA ARG A 159 5.51 -7.73 8.85
C ARG A 159 6.47 -8.81 8.34
N GLN A 160 6.06 -9.57 7.34
CA GLN A 160 6.90 -10.56 6.68
C GLN A 160 7.70 -9.93 5.53
N GLU A 161 7.08 -8.99 4.79
CA GLU A 161 7.67 -8.31 3.64
C GLU A 161 8.75 -7.31 4.02
N ASP A 162 8.61 -6.60 5.14
CA ASP A 162 9.56 -5.58 5.60
C ASP A 162 10.87 -6.15 6.17
N LYS A 163 10.98 -7.48 6.30
CA LYS A 163 12.26 -8.08 6.71
C LYS A 163 13.31 -7.84 5.63
N LYS A 164 14.22 -6.92 5.93
CA LYS A 164 15.35 -6.58 5.04
C LYS A 164 16.28 -7.78 4.87
N ILE A 165 16.71 -7.98 3.65
CA ILE A 165 17.78 -8.89 3.29
C ILE A 165 19.07 -8.07 3.26
N PRO A 166 20.12 -8.44 4.01
CA PRO A 166 21.40 -7.74 3.96
C PRO A 166 21.95 -7.71 2.52
N ALA A 167 22.44 -6.55 2.07
CA ALA A 167 22.93 -6.39 0.70
C ALA A 167 24.17 -7.27 0.40
N ASP A 168 24.91 -7.64 1.45
CA ASP A 168 26.13 -8.46 1.41
C ASP A 168 25.87 -9.97 1.62
N ILE A 169 24.59 -10.40 1.60
CA ILE A 169 24.23 -11.81 1.75
C ILE A 169 24.73 -12.63 0.55
N ASP A 170 25.35 -13.78 0.84
CA ASP A 170 25.68 -14.78 -0.17
C ASP A 170 24.58 -15.85 -0.24
N TYR A 171 23.86 -15.88 -1.36
CA TYR A 171 22.78 -16.85 -1.57
C TYR A 171 23.31 -18.26 -1.86
N GLU A 172 24.57 -18.41 -2.30
CA GLU A 172 25.17 -19.73 -2.57
C GLU A 172 25.44 -20.51 -1.26
N GLU A 173 25.66 -19.79 -0.16
CA GLU A 173 25.88 -20.39 1.16
C GLU A 173 24.59 -20.91 1.83
N ILE A 174 23.40 -20.63 1.29
CA ILE A 174 22.14 -21.04 1.93
C ILE A 174 21.96 -22.56 1.81
N PRO A 175 22.00 -23.31 2.95
CA PRO A 175 21.89 -24.76 2.89
C PRO A 175 20.49 -25.21 2.42
N ALA A 176 20.44 -26.32 1.70
CA ALA A 176 19.21 -26.94 1.21
C ALA A 176 18.37 -26.10 0.24
N MET A 177 18.82 -24.91 -0.17
CA MET A 177 18.17 -24.15 -1.20
C MET A 177 18.49 -24.71 -2.59
N LYS A 178 17.48 -24.79 -3.47
CA LYS A 178 17.66 -25.25 -4.84
C LYS A 178 18.58 -24.33 -5.62
N THR A 179 19.42 -24.89 -6.49
CA THR A 179 20.35 -24.11 -7.35
C THR A 179 19.64 -23.04 -8.15
N GLU A 180 18.47 -23.36 -8.73
CA GLU A 180 17.67 -22.39 -9.46
C GLU A 180 17.22 -21.19 -8.59
N ALA A 181 16.78 -21.45 -7.36
CA ALA A 181 16.38 -20.40 -6.42
C ALA A 181 17.58 -19.50 -6.04
N ARG A 182 18.73 -20.08 -5.78
CA ARG A 182 19.98 -19.33 -5.50
C ARG A 182 20.35 -18.42 -6.66
N GLN A 183 20.38 -18.94 -7.89
CA GLN A 183 20.69 -18.17 -9.10
C GLN A 183 19.72 -17.01 -9.31
N ARG A 184 18.42 -17.24 -9.10
CA ARG A 184 17.40 -16.19 -9.22
C ARG A 184 17.55 -15.11 -8.17
N LEU A 185 17.76 -15.50 -6.90
CA LEU A 185 17.99 -14.55 -5.81
C LEU A 185 19.30 -13.76 -6.02
N SER A 186 20.37 -14.40 -6.47
CA SER A 186 21.65 -13.75 -6.77
C SER A 186 21.53 -12.76 -7.93
N ARG A 187 20.68 -13.06 -8.92
CA ARG A 187 20.43 -12.19 -10.08
C ARG A 187 19.60 -10.98 -9.72
N VAL A 188 18.48 -11.18 -8.99
CA VAL A 188 17.51 -10.12 -8.67
C VAL A 188 17.96 -9.29 -7.48
N ARG A 189 18.68 -9.90 -6.52
CA ARG A 189 19.12 -9.27 -5.27
C ARG A 189 17.99 -8.51 -4.55
N PRO A 190 16.92 -9.22 -4.17
CA PRO A 190 15.77 -8.59 -3.53
C PRO A 190 16.19 -7.92 -2.21
N ALA A 191 15.68 -6.71 -1.95
CA ALA A 191 15.97 -5.97 -0.72
C ALA A 191 15.19 -6.50 0.50
N THR A 192 14.07 -7.21 0.26
CA THR A 192 13.21 -7.73 1.33
C THR A 192 12.76 -9.16 1.06
N ILE A 193 12.33 -9.84 2.12
CA ILE A 193 11.75 -11.19 2.02
C ILE A 193 10.48 -11.18 1.14
N GLY A 194 9.68 -10.10 1.22
CA GLY A 194 8.51 -9.95 0.36
C GLY A 194 8.86 -9.87 -1.12
N GLN A 195 9.88 -9.09 -1.48
CA GLN A 195 10.36 -9.08 -2.86
C GLN A 195 10.84 -10.46 -3.30
N ALA A 196 11.61 -11.15 -2.45
CA ALA A 196 12.07 -12.51 -2.75
C ALA A 196 10.92 -13.47 -3.04
N SER A 197 9.83 -13.39 -2.28
CA SER A 197 8.66 -14.27 -2.44
C SER A 197 7.91 -14.06 -3.78
N ARG A 198 8.06 -12.90 -4.42
CA ARG A 198 7.40 -12.56 -5.69
C ARG A 198 8.22 -12.88 -6.93
N ILE A 199 9.49 -13.28 -6.74
CA ILE A 199 10.34 -13.70 -7.86
C ILE A 199 9.80 -15.00 -8.46
N PRO A 200 9.54 -15.06 -9.77
CA PRO A 200 9.08 -16.28 -10.44
C PRO A 200 10.05 -17.44 -10.19
N GLY A 201 9.50 -18.59 -9.76
CA GLY A 201 10.28 -19.79 -9.46
C GLY A 201 10.86 -19.87 -8.05
N ILE A 202 10.65 -18.87 -7.20
CA ILE A 202 10.90 -18.97 -5.76
C ILE A 202 9.64 -19.54 -5.10
N THR A 203 9.82 -20.62 -4.35
CA THR A 203 8.73 -21.32 -3.65
C THR A 203 8.60 -20.83 -2.19
N PRO A 204 7.46 -21.07 -1.52
CA PRO A 204 7.33 -20.78 -0.08
C PRO A 204 8.40 -21.48 0.79
N ALA A 205 8.88 -22.67 0.38
CA ALA A 205 9.96 -23.36 1.07
C ALA A 205 11.30 -22.63 0.94
N ASP A 206 11.61 -22.09 -0.26
CA ASP A 206 12.82 -21.28 -0.47
C ASP A 206 12.78 -19.99 0.34
N VAL A 207 11.61 -19.34 0.44
CA VAL A 207 11.41 -18.15 1.28
C VAL A 207 11.63 -18.48 2.76
N ALA A 208 11.14 -19.61 3.24
CA ALA A 208 11.36 -20.05 4.62
C ALA A 208 12.84 -20.28 4.92
N LEU A 209 13.58 -20.93 4.01
CA LEU A 209 15.03 -21.12 4.13
C LEU A 209 15.78 -19.79 4.16
N LEU A 210 15.43 -18.87 3.25
CA LEU A 210 16.01 -17.53 3.20
C LEU A 210 15.77 -16.76 4.50
N LEU A 211 14.57 -16.84 5.04
CA LEU A 211 14.17 -16.15 6.27
C LEU A 211 15.00 -16.64 7.48
N VAL A 212 15.17 -17.95 7.62
CA VAL A 212 16.01 -18.55 8.66
C VAL A 212 17.48 -18.13 8.49
N TRP A 213 17.96 -18.11 7.25
CA TRP A 213 19.34 -17.71 6.96
C TRP A 213 19.60 -16.23 7.27
N VAL A 214 18.72 -15.33 6.86
CA VAL A 214 18.81 -13.90 7.17
C VAL A 214 18.82 -13.65 8.68
N GLN A 215 18.02 -14.39 9.46
CA GLN A 215 18.03 -14.28 10.92
C GLN A 215 19.37 -14.71 11.53
N LYS A 216 19.93 -15.82 11.06
CA LYS A 216 21.24 -16.30 11.50
C LYS A 216 22.37 -15.33 11.11
N TYR A 217 22.31 -14.79 9.90
CA TYR A 217 23.30 -13.84 9.39
C TYR A 217 23.33 -12.56 10.23
N SER A 218 22.15 -11.99 10.51
CA SER A 218 22.03 -10.81 11.37
C SER A 218 22.53 -11.04 12.79
N SER A 219 22.24 -12.22 13.37
CA SER A 219 22.72 -12.59 14.72
C SER A 219 24.25 -12.79 14.79
N ARG A 220 24.89 -13.21 13.72
CA ARG A 220 26.36 -13.33 13.65
C ARG A 220 27.03 -11.94 13.61
N LYS A 221 26.48 -11.02 12.80
CA LYS A 221 27.03 -9.66 12.62
C LYS A 221 26.90 -8.78 13.87
N THR A 222 25.94 -9.07 14.75
CA THR A 222 25.75 -8.35 16.03
C THR A 222 26.70 -8.87 17.13
N ARG A 223 27.34 -10.04 16.94
CA ARG A 223 28.28 -10.65 17.91
C ARG A 223 29.75 -10.43 17.56
N SER A 224 30.05 -9.85 16.42
CA SER A 224 31.38 -9.42 15.97
C SER A 224 31.52 -7.91 16.11
#